data_74f27b38ffd9c713651c0cec7b7f6872
#
_entry.id   74f27b38ffd9c713651c0cec7b7f6872
#
_cell.length_a   1.000
_cell.length_b   1.000
_cell.length_c   1.000
_cell.angle_alpha   90.00
_cell.angle_beta   90.00
_cell.angle_gamma   90.00
#
_symmetry.space_group_name_H-M   'P 1'
#
loop_
_entity.id
_entity.type
_entity.pdbx_description
1 polymer ?
#
loop_
_entity_poly.entity_id
_entity_poly.type
_entity_poly.pdbx_seq_one_letter_code
_entity_poly.pdbx_strand_id
1 'polypeptide(L)'
;VAEAERITGTPEPEPGTGADPTTGSEGGGPVEPEPGGRGKRRIGALLLVALVVYLLDLGSKVLVVAKLEHHEPIEVIGTLLQFTVIRNRGAAFSMGEALTIFLTIIAAVVIVVIIRIARKLYSLPWAIALGLLLGGAFGNLTDRLFRSPGVFEGAVVDFIAPAHFAVFNLADSGIVCGGILIVILSFRGLDPDGTVHKD
;
A
#
# COMPACT_ATOMS: atom_id res chain seq x y z
N VAL A 1 -68.78 -59.52 3.93
CA VAL A 1 -68.61 -60.90 4.26
C VAL A 1 -67.24 -61.10 4.78
N ALA A 2 -67.14 -61.19 6.04
CA ALA A 2 -66.77 -62.18 7.03
C ALA A 2 -65.29 -62.21 7.21
N GLU A 3 -64.85 -61.89 8.35
CA GLU A 3 -64.74 -62.59 9.64
C GLU A 3 -63.36 -63.15 9.87
N ALA A 4 -62.72 -62.67 10.88
CA ALA A 4 -62.46 -63.21 12.24
C ALA A 4 -61.32 -64.22 12.23
N GLU A 5 -60.46 -64.34 13.13
CA GLU A 5 -60.34 -64.38 14.58
C GLU A 5 -58.83 -64.50 14.99
N ARG A 6 -58.30 -63.76 15.94
CA ARG A 6 -58.04 -64.10 17.35
C ARG A 6 -57.09 -65.29 17.59
N ILE A 7 -55.99 -65.09 18.32
CA ILE A 7 -55.79 -65.57 19.69
C ILE A 7 -54.27 -65.40 20.06
N THR A 8 -54.02 -64.64 21.05
CA THR A 8 -53.31 -64.77 22.34
C THR A 8 -51.96 -65.51 22.42
N GLY A 9 -51.09 -64.93 23.21
CA GLY A 9 -50.10 -65.64 23.97
C GLY A 9 -48.86 -64.85 24.37
N THR A 10 -48.89 -64.11 25.47
CA THR A 10 -47.72 -63.79 26.30
C THR A 10 -47.29 -65.07 27.04
N PRO A 11 -45.98 -65.24 27.39
CA PRO A 11 -45.41 -64.68 28.58
C PRO A 11 -43.94 -64.24 28.49
N GLU A 12 -43.58 -63.32 29.31
CA GLU A 12 -42.23 -63.08 29.89
C GLU A 12 -41.72 -64.30 30.67
N PRO A 13 -40.40 -64.46 30.96
CA PRO A 13 -39.70 -63.64 31.92
C PRO A 13 -38.21 -63.35 31.61
N GLU A 14 -37.71 -62.35 32.30
CA GLU A 14 -36.32 -61.98 32.61
C GLU A 14 -35.50 -63.07 33.33
N PRO A 15 -34.19 -62.87 33.71
CA PRO A 15 -33.16 -61.85 33.41
C PRO A 15 -31.77 -62.47 33.11
N GLY A 16 -30.82 -61.63 32.66
CA GLY A 16 -29.44 -62.09 32.55
C GLY A 16 -28.44 -61.01 32.17
N THR A 17 -27.94 -60.33 33.19
CA THR A 17 -26.62 -59.73 33.38
C THR A 17 -25.61 -59.81 32.24
N GLY A 18 -24.99 -58.65 31.90
CA GLY A 18 -23.61 -58.68 31.43
C GLY A 18 -23.15 -57.55 30.53
N ALA A 19 -22.46 -56.61 31.14
CA ALA A 19 -21.34 -55.86 30.61
C ALA A 19 -21.56 -54.85 29.45
N ASP A 20 -21.51 -53.60 29.83
CA ASP A 20 -20.95 -52.45 29.10
C ASP A 20 -19.58 -52.82 28.40
N PRO A 21 -19.27 -52.31 27.22
CA PRO A 21 -18.43 -51.15 27.16
C PRO A 21 -18.82 -50.11 26.12
N THR A 22 -18.92 -48.88 26.64
CA THR A 22 -18.57 -47.64 26.00
C THR A 22 -17.80 -47.74 24.70
N THR A 23 -18.36 -47.29 23.61
CA THR A 23 -17.63 -46.59 22.55
C THR A 23 -18.50 -45.46 22.04
N GLY A 24 -18.24 -44.28 22.64
CA GLY A 24 -18.71 -43.00 22.14
C GLY A 24 -18.14 -42.78 20.74
N SER A 25 -19.00 -42.88 19.76
CA SER A 25 -18.75 -42.31 18.45
C SER A 25 -19.08 -40.83 18.57
N GLU A 26 -18.06 -40.02 18.93
CA GLU A 26 -18.10 -38.58 18.74
C GLU A 26 -18.29 -38.29 17.24
N GLY A 27 -19.48 -37.84 16.90
CA GLY A 27 -19.76 -37.26 15.60
C GLY A 27 -18.92 -36.00 15.40
N GLY A 28 -17.76 -36.14 14.74
CA GLY A 28 -17.05 -35.02 14.16
C GLY A 28 -17.91 -34.40 13.06
N GLY A 29 -18.74 -33.43 13.45
CA GLY A 29 -19.35 -32.53 12.49
C GLY A 29 -18.25 -31.84 11.66
N PRO A 30 -18.56 -31.39 10.42
CA PRO A 30 -17.62 -30.62 9.63
C PRO A 30 -17.16 -29.41 10.46
N VAL A 31 -15.88 -29.33 10.79
CA VAL A 31 -15.29 -28.13 11.38
C VAL A 31 -15.39 -27.07 10.30
N GLU A 32 -16.40 -26.20 10.42
CA GLU A 32 -16.43 -24.98 9.62
C GLU A 32 -15.12 -24.25 9.89
N PRO A 33 -14.34 -23.89 8.84
CA PRO A 33 -13.13 -23.10 9.04
C PRO A 33 -13.54 -21.78 9.68
N GLU A 34 -13.12 -21.56 10.92
CA GLU A 34 -13.22 -20.28 11.59
C GLU A 34 -12.79 -19.19 10.61
N PRO A 35 -13.58 -18.12 10.42
CA PRO A 35 -13.17 -17.03 9.54
C PRO A 35 -11.89 -16.43 10.13
N GLY A 36 -10.75 -16.77 9.52
CA GLY A 36 -9.43 -16.31 9.93
C GLY A 36 -9.46 -14.81 10.17
N GLY A 37 -9.33 -14.40 11.43
CA GLY A 37 -9.46 -13.02 11.85
C GLY A 37 -8.57 -12.13 10.99
N ARG A 38 -9.16 -11.16 10.28
CA ARG A 38 -8.42 -10.17 9.51
C ARG A 38 -7.33 -9.57 10.41
N GLY A 39 -6.07 -9.69 10.00
CA GLY A 39 -4.93 -9.17 10.73
C GLY A 39 -5.07 -7.68 11.08
N LYS A 40 -4.18 -7.15 11.92
CA LYS A 40 -4.21 -5.73 12.29
C LYS A 40 -4.05 -4.84 11.05
N ARG A 41 -4.84 -3.77 10.95
CA ARG A 41 -4.70 -2.75 9.91
C ARG A 41 -3.30 -2.17 9.90
N ARG A 42 -2.71 -2.02 8.72
CA ARG A 42 -1.33 -1.54 8.51
C ARG A 42 -1.25 -0.03 8.21
N ILE A 43 -2.30 0.73 8.54
CA ILE A 43 -2.34 2.19 8.33
C ILE A 43 -1.19 2.90 9.04
N GLY A 44 -0.85 2.48 10.27
CA GLY A 44 0.28 3.04 11.01
C GLY A 44 1.61 2.88 10.27
N ALA A 45 1.85 1.72 9.65
CA ALA A 45 3.04 1.48 8.82
C ALA A 45 3.05 2.36 7.57
N LEU A 46 1.91 2.49 6.88
CA LEU A 46 1.76 3.39 5.73
C LEU A 46 2.10 4.83 6.11
N LEU A 47 1.49 5.34 7.19
CA LEU A 47 1.71 6.72 7.62
C LEU A 47 3.15 6.97 8.10
N LEU A 48 3.77 6.00 8.76
CA LEU A 48 5.16 6.10 9.17
C LEU A 48 6.10 6.19 7.96
N VAL A 49 5.93 5.31 6.97
CA VAL A 49 6.73 5.33 5.74
C VAL A 49 6.51 6.64 4.99
N ALA A 50 5.24 7.06 4.83
CA ALA A 50 4.92 8.32 4.16
C ALA A 50 5.55 9.52 4.87
N LEU A 51 5.49 9.57 6.19
CA LEU A 51 6.11 10.64 6.98
C LEU A 51 7.63 10.67 6.81
N VAL A 52 8.29 9.51 6.87
CA VAL A 52 9.74 9.42 6.69
C VAL A 52 10.15 9.91 5.31
N VAL A 53 9.49 9.43 4.25
CA VAL A 53 9.78 9.87 2.86
C VAL A 53 9.54 11.37 2.70
N TYR A 54 8.42 11.87 3.19
CA TYR A 54 8.08 13.29 3.15
C TYR A 54 9.12 14.16 3.86
N LEU A 55 9.53 13.79 5.07
CA LEU A 55 10.53 14.55 5.84
C LEU A 55 11.91 14.51 5.21
N LEU A 56 12.31 13.38 4.64
CA LEU A 56 13.58 13.26 3.91
C LEU A 56 13.57 14.12 2.66
N ASP A 57 12.47 14.10 1.89
CA ASP A 57 12.31 14.94 0.71
C ASP A 57 12.32 16.43 1.06
N LEU A 58 11.49 16.84 2.01
CA LEU A 58 11.43 18.23 2.46
C LEU A 58 12.76 18.71 3.00
N GLY A 59 13.40 17.93 3.89
CA GLY A 59 14.67 18.26 4.49
C GLY A 59 15.80 18.39 3.47
N SER A 60 15.89 17.43 2.52
CA SER A 60 16.87 17.50 1.44
C SER A 60 16.66 18.72 0.54
N LYS A 61 15.42 19.02 0.16
CA LYS A 61 15.08 20.19 -0.66
C LYS A 61 15.42 21.50 0.04
N VAL A 62 15.15 21.62 1.35
CA VAL A 62 15.53 22.80 2.13
C VAL A 62 17.06 22.93 2.18
N LEU A 63 17.75 21.83 2.41
CA LEU A 63 19.22 21.83 2.49
C LEU A 63 19.88 22.22 1.17
N VAL A 64 19.44 21.64 0.05
CA VAL A 64 20.05 21.92 -1.26
C VAL A 64 19.72 23.35 -1.72
N VAL A 65 18.54 23.84 -1.47
CA VAL A 65 18.20 25.25 -1.73
C VAL A 65 19.09 26.18 -0.92
N ALA A 66 19.28 25.92 0.38
CA ALA A 66 20.10 26.76 1.24
C ALA A 66 21.60 26.74 0.92
N LYS A 67 22.11 25.65 0.32
CA LYS A 67 23.55 25.43 0.13
C LYS A 67 24.01 25.44 -1.32
N LEU A 68 23.12 25.13 -2.27
CA LEU A 68 23.50 24.92 -3.68
C LEU A 68 22.76 25.86 -4.63
N GLU A 69 21.67 26.52 -4.22
CA GLU A 69 20.99 27.45 -5.12
C GLU A 69 21.94 28.62 -5.46
N HIS A 70 22.11 28.89 -6.75
CA HIS A 70 23.05 29.87 -7.30
C HIS A 70 24.54 29.55 -7.11
N HIS A 71 24.89 28.28 -6.81
CA HIS A 71 26.27 27.80 -6.74
C HIS A 71 26.54 26.79 -7.86
N GLU A 72 27.82 26.54 -8.11
CA GLU A 72 28.25 25.48 -9.03
C GLU A 72 27.78 24.11 -8.56
N PRO A 73 27.44 23.19 -9.50
CA PRO A 73 27.06 21.85 -9.13
C PRO A 73 28.14 21.12 -8.36
N ILE A 74 27.75 20.30 -7.40
CA ILE A 74 28.69 19.44 -6.65
C ILE A 74 28.80 18.11 -7.41
N GLU A 75 29.99 17.76 -7.84
CA GLU A 75 30.30 16.45 -8.42
C GLU A 75 30.39 15.39 -7.31
N VAL A 76 29.47 14.42 -7.33
CA VAL A 76 29.45 13.31 -6.38
C VAL A 76 30.23 12.12 -6.94
N ILE A 77 30.00 11.79 -8.21
CA ILE A 77 30.73 10.74 -8.95
C ILE A 77 31.19 11.36 -10.28
N GLY A 78 32.15 12.29 -10.20
CA GLY A 78 32.57 13.06 -11.38
C GLY A 78 31.37 13.62 -12.14
N THR A 79 31.41 13.55 -13.47
CA THR A 79 30.29 14.00 -14.32
C THR A 79 29.11 13.04 -14.40
N LEU A 80 29.22 11.82 -13.79
CA LEU A 80 28.16 10.82 -13.85
C LEU A 80 26.99 11.12 -12.90
N LEU A 81 27.27 11.74 -11.76
CA LEU A 81 26.25 12.12 -10.78
C LEU A 81 26.65 13.43 -10.13
N GLN A 82 25.78 14.42 -10.25
CA GLN A 82 25.99 15.73 -9.66
C GLN A 82 24.77 16.12 -8.80
N PHE A 83 25.01 17.01 -7.83
CA PHE A 83 23.95 17.72 -7.13
C PHE A 83 23.90 19.16 -7.64
N THR A 84 22.73 19.57 -8.11
CA THR A 84 22.44 20.94 -8.57
C THR A 84 21.01 21.28 -8.17
N VAL A 85 20.63 22.56 -8.25
CA VAL A 85 19.25 22.98 -7.95
C VAL A 85 18.56 23.40 -9.23
N ILE A 86 17.48 22.70 -9.56
CA ILE A 86 16.61 23.04 -10.68
C ILE A 86 15.20 23.29 -10.16
N ARG A 87 14.61 24.42 -10.54
CA ARG A 87 13.21 24.76 -10.26
C ARG A 87 12.33 24.23 -11.39
N ASN A 88 11.74 23.04 -11.19
CA ASN A 88 10.99 22.34 -12.21
C ASN A 88 9.49 22.74 -12.17
N ARG A 89 9.06 23.50 -13.16
CA ARG A 89 7.64 23.87 -13.41
C ARG A 89 6.98 22.93 -14.41
N GLY A 90 7.50 21.72 -14.61
CA GLY A 90 7.08 20.84 -15.72
C GLY A 90 7.80 21.17 -17.03
N ALA A 91 9.04 21.62 -16.94
CA ALA A 91 9.85 22.14 -18.07
C ALA A 91 10.10 21.13 -19.20
N ALA A 92 9.89 19.84 -18.96
CA ALA A 92 10.12 18.80 -19.98
C ALA A 92 9.25 18.96 -21.25
N PHE A 93 8.17 19.77 -21.21
CA PHE A 93 7.21 19.88 -22.33
C PHE A 93 6.96 21.32 -22.77
N SER A 94 7.73 22.29 -22.31
CA SER A 94 7.54 23.73 -22.63
C SER A 94 6.13 24.28 -22.34
N MET A 95 5.32 23.53 -21.57
CA MET A 95 3.91 23.85 -21.27
C MET A 95 3.74 24.58 -19.92
N GLY A 96 4.84 24.84 -19.18
CA GLY A 96 4.89 25.70 -18.01
C GLY A 96 3.78 25.45 -16.97
N GLU A 97 2.94 26.48 -16.78
CA GLU A 97 1.89 26.52 -15.75
C GLU A 97 0.83 25.42 -15.92
N ALA A 98 0.36 25.16 -17.14
CA ALA A 98 -0.69 24.17 -17.40
C ALA A 98 -0.25 22.77 -16.95
N LEU A 99 1.02 22.41 -17.17
CA LEU A 99 1.55 21.13 -16.74
C LEU A 99 1.71 21.06 -15.22
N THR A 100 2.10 22.14 -14.57
CA THR A 100 2.18 22.20 -13.10
C THR A 100 0.81 21.95 -12.45
N ILE A 101 -0.24 22.59 -12.95
CA ILE A 101 -1.62 22.38 -12.48
C ILE A 101 -2.06 20.94 -12.73
N PHE A 102 -1.81 20.41 -13.92
CA PHE A 102 -2.13 19.01 -14.26
C PHE A 102 -1.45 18.00 -13.33
N LEU A 103 -0.15 18.16 -13.07
CA LEU A 103 0.60 17.30 -12.15
C LEU A 103 0.13 17.46 -10.70
N THR A 104 -0.31 18.66 -10.30
CA THR A 104 -0.91 18.90 -8.99
C THR A 104 -2.23 18.15 -8.82
N ILE A 105 -3.07 18.15 -9.85
CA ILE A 105 -4.33 17.40 -9.86
C ILE A 105 -4.03 15.88 -9.78
N ILE A 106 -3.07 15.38 -10.56
CA ILE A 106 -2.66 13.97 -10.50
C ILE A 106 -2.21 13.61 -9.08
N ALA A 107 -1.35 14.41 -8.45
CA ALA A 107 -0.90 14.15 -7.09
C ALA A 107 -2.08 14.09 -6.10
N ALA A 108 -3.03 15.02 -6.20
CA ALA A 108 -4.23 15.02 -5.37
C ALA A 108 -5.09 13.76 -5.59
N VAL A 109 -5.30 13.36 -6.84
CA VAL A 109 -6.03 12.12 -7.18
C VAL A 109 -5.33 10.89 -6.61
N VAL A 110 -4.02 10.77 -6.75
CA VAL A 110 -3.22 9.66 -6.19
C VAL A 110 -3.40 9.59 -4.67
N ILE A 111 -3.32 10.73 -3.98
CA ILE A 111 -3.54 10.79 -2.52
C ILE A 111 -4.94 10.26 -2.15
N VAL A 112 -5.99 10.69 -2.87
CA VAL A 112 -7.37 10.23 -2.62
C VAL A 112 -7.51 8.73 -2.86
N VAL A 113 -6.90 8.20 -3.93
CA VAL A 113 -6.90 6.76 -4.22
C VAL A 113 -6.21 5.98 -3.10
N ILE A 114 -5.03 6.43 -2.64
CA ILE A 114 -4.31 5.80 -1.55
C ILE A 114 -5.14 5.78 -0.27
N ILE A 115 -5.80 6.89 0.09
CA ILE A 115 -6.70 6.97 1.25
C ILE A 115 -7.84 5.95 1.14
N ARG A 116 -8.40 5.74 -0.05
CA ARG A 116 -9.44 4.73 -0.28
C ARG A 116 -8.94 3.31 -0.11
N ILE A 117 -7.77 2.98 -0.67
CA ILE A 117 -7.14 1.66 -0.52
C ILE A 117 -6.77 1.41 0.95
N ALA A 118 -6.27 2.42 1.66
CA ALA A 118 -5.89 2.33 3.07
C ALA A 118 -7.03 1.89 4.01
N ARG A 119 -8.30 2.09 3.62
CA ARG A 119 -9.46 1.63 4.40
C ARG A 119 -9.49 0.11 4.59
N LYS A 120 -8.91 -0.67 3.65
CA LYS A 120 -8.84 -2.13 3.67
C LYS A 120 -7.39 -2.63 3.60
N LEU A 121 -6.46 -1.92 4.22
CA LEU A 121 -5.03 -2.22 4.17
C LEU A 121 -4.62 -3.10 5.35
N TYR A 122 -4.34 -4.37 5.07
CA TYR A 122 -3.86 -5.37 6.04
C TYR A 122 -2.49 -5.94 5.64
N SER A 123 -2.09 -5.82 4.38
CA SER A 123 -0.78 -6.23 3.87
C SER A 123 0.31 -5.22 4.23
N LEU A 124 1.39 -5.67 4.89
CA LEU A 124 2.53 -4.81 5.21
C LEU A 124 3.31 -4.37 3.96
N PRO A 125 3.61 -5.25 2.98
CA PRO A 125 4.26 -4.81 1.74
C PRO A 125 3.47 -3.73 0.99
N TRP A 126 2.15 -3.85 0.92
CA TRP A 126 1.29 -2.81 0.34
C TRP A 126 1.32 -1.51 1.15
N ALA A 127 1.39 -1.60 2.49
CA ALA A 127 1.51 -0.42 3.34
C ALA A 127 2.82 0.35 3.07
N ILE A 128 3.93 -0.38 2.84
CA ILE A 128 5.21 0.23 2.48
C ILE A 128 5.12 0.87 1.09
N ALA A 129 4.61 0.15 0.10
CA ALA A 129 4.48 0.66 -1.28
C ALA A 129 3.62 1.93 -1.36
N LEU A 130 2.43 1.88 -0.74
CA LEU A 130 1.53 3.03 -0.68
C LEU A 130 2.09 4.18 0.16
N GLY A 131 2.86 3.87 1.21
CA GLY A 131 3.54 4.86 2.01
C GLY A 131 4.61 5.62 1.24
N LEU A 132 5.42 4.91 0.44
CA LEU A 132 6.42 5.52 -0.47
C LEU A 132 5.74 6.47 -1.48
N LEU A 133 4.68 6.01 -2.13
CA LEU A 133 3.89 6.83 -3.06
C LEU A 133 3.29 8.06 -2.37
N LEU A 134 2.69 7.87 -1.21
CA LEU A 134 2.02 8.94 -0.47
C LEU A 134 3.01 10.01 -0.01
N GLY A 135 4.15 9.61 0.55
CA GLY A 135 5.19 10.52 1.01
C GLY A 135 5.78 11.34 -0.13
N GLY A 136 6.09 10.68 -1.27
CA GLY A 136 6.57 11.35 -2.47
C GLY A 136 5.53 12.29 -3.09
N ALA A 137 4.27 11.85 -3.17
CA ALA A 137 3.19 12.71 -3.67
C ALA A 137 3.01 13.97 -2.80
N PHE A 138 3.05 13.83 -1.47
CA PHE A 138 2.99 14.98 -0.57
C PHE A 138 4.21 15.88 -0.69
N GLY A 139 5.43 15.33 -0.85
CA GLY A 139 6.65 16.12 -1.05
C GLY A 139 6.54 17.04 -2.27
N ASN A 140 6.21 16.50 -3.42
CA ASN A 140 6.06 17.25 -4.65
C ASN A 140 4.80 18.16 -4.65
N LEU A 141 3.73 17.75 -3.96
CA LEU A 141 2.54 18.60 -3.79
C LEU A 141 2.85 19.81 -2.91
N THR A 142 3.61 19.63 -1.83
CA THR A 142 4.03 20.73 -0.95
C THR A 142 4.80 21.80 -1.72
N ASP A 143 5.73 21.40 -2.59
CA ASP A 143 6.45 22.36 -3.43
C ASP A 143 5.50 23.13 -4.34
N ARG A 144 4.54 22.46 -5.00
CA ARG A 144 3.58 23.11 -5.90
C ARG A 144 2.62 24.05 -5.18
N LEU A 145 2.29 23.79 -3.92
CA LEU A 145 1.38 24.62 -3.15
C LEU A 145 2.05 25.81 -2.48
N PHE A 146 3.31 25.65 -2.01
CA PHE A 146 3.92 26.61 -1.08
C PHE A 146 5.17 27.31 -1.61
N ARG A 147 5.74 26.86 -2.75
CA ARG A 147 6.90 27.54 -3.35
C ARG A 147 6.50 28.58 -4.38
N SER A 148 7.45 29.48 -4.70
CA SER A 148 7.28 30.46 -5.75
C SER A 148 7.03 29.82 -7.13
N PRO A 149 6.22 30.48 -8.00
CA PRO A 149 5.73 31.85 -7.92
C PRO A 149 4.41 31.99 -7.15
N GLY A 150 3.64 30.96 -6.90
CA GLY A 150 2.36 31.06 -6.25
C GLY A 150 1.71 29.72 -5.91
N VAL A 151 0.56 29.78 -5.25
CA VAL A 151 -0.21 28.58 -4.88
C VAL A 151 -0.68 27.87 -6.14
N PHE A 152 -0.45 26.55 -6.22
CA PHE A 152 -0.66 25.67 -7.38
C PHE A 152 0.28 25.88 -8.57
N GLU A 153 1.17 26.86 -8.53
CA GLU A 153 2.13 27.19 -9.58
C GLU A 153 3.59 26.99 -9.12
N GLY A 154 3.79 26.54 -7.88
CA GLY A 154 5.09 26.37 -7.28
C GLY A 154 5.97 25.38 -8.04
N ALA A 155 7.24 25.75 -8.22
CA ALA A 155 8.22 24.90 -8.86
C ALA A 155 8.72 23.83 -7.89
N VAL A 156 8.71 22.56 -8.35
CA VAL A 156 9.32 21.45 -7.61
C VAL A 156 10.85 21.65 -7.63
N VAL A 157 11.49 21.39 -6.49
CA VAL A 157 12.95 21.40 -6.40
C VAL A 157 13.50 20.04 -6.74
N ASP A 158 14.20 19.96 -7.88
CA ASP A 158 14.94 18.79 -8.31
C ASP A 158 16.43 19.05 -8.13
N PHE A 159 17.19 18.04 -7.68
CA PHE A 159 18.58 18.26 -7.31
C PHE A 159 19.51 17.07 -7.56
N ILE A 160 19.02 15.89 -7.85
CA ILE A 160 19.81 14.70 -8.19
C ILE A 160 19.94 14.65 -9.71
N ALA A 161 21.11 14.93 -10.22
CA ALA A 161 21.41 15.07 -11.65
C ALA A 161 22.34 13.95 -12.16
N PRO A 162 21.80 12.78 -12.54
CA PRO A 162 22.61 11.77 -13.21
C PRO A 162 22.90 12.18 -14.66
N ALA A 163 24.08 11.78 -15.17
CA ALA A 163 24.38 11.99 -16.58
C ALA A 163 23.34 11.31 -17.49
N HIS A 164 22.92 12.02 -18.53
CA HIS A 164 21.96 11.51 -19.53
C HIS A 164 20.57 11.12 -19.00
N PHE A 165 20.20 11.61 -17.82
CA PHE A 165 18.88 11.40 -17.26
C PHE A 165 18.29 12.72 -16.73
N ALA A 166 16.95 12.78 -16.60
CA ALA A 166 16.29 13.93 -16.03
C ALA A 166 16.71 14.14 -14.56
N VAL A 167 16.87 15.39 -14.15
CA VAL A 167 17.12 15.72 -12.75
C VAL A 167 15.86 15.46 -11.95
N PHE A 168 15.99 14.85 -10.78
CA PHE A 168 14.89 14.43 -9.93
C PHE A 168 15.19 14.66 -8.44
N ASN A 169 14.28 14.29 -7.57
CA ASN A 169 14.36 14.47 -6.11
C ASN A 169 13.99 13.17 -5.35
N LEU A 170 14.02 13.22 -4.02
CA LEU A 170 13.69 12.05 -3.20
C LEU A 170 12.20 11.68 -3.26
N ALA A 171 11.30 12.65 -3.46
CA ALA A 171 9.88 12.36 -3.66
C ALA A 171 9.65 11.53 -4.91
N ASP A 172 10.31 11.85 -6.03
CA ASP A 172 10.25 11.10 -7.28
C ASP A 172 10.77 9.66 -7.09
N SER A 173 11.89 9.53 -6.36
CA SER A 173 12.43 8.21 -5.99
C SER A 173 11.41 7.39 -5.19
N GLY A 174 10.76 8.01 -4.21
CA GLY A 174 9.69 7.37 -3.44
C GLY A 174 8.50 6.93 -4.31
N ILE A 175 8.06 7.79 -5.22
CA ILE A 175 6.97 7.49 -6.16
C ILE A 175 7.34 6.30 -7.06
N VAL A 176 8.52 6.33 -7.66
CA VAL A 176 8.99 5.27 -8.56
C VAL A 176 9.15 3.94 -7.82
N CYS A 177 9.83 3.94 -6.66
CA CYS A 177 10.01 2.73 -5.86
C CYS A 177 8.67 2.16 -5.36
N GLY A 178 7.76 3.02 -4.92
CA GLY A 178 6.41 2.62 -4.51
C GLY A 178 5.61 2.02 -5.65
N GLY A 179 5.66 2.66 -6.83
CA GLY A 179 5.00 2.16 -8.04
C GLY A 179 5.54 0.79 -8.49
N ILE A 180 6.86 0.63 -8.55
CA ILE A 180 7.51 -0.65 -8.87
C ILE A 180 7.07 -1.73 -7.87
N LEU A 181 7.07 -1.42 -6.59
CA LEU A 181 6.68 -2.37 -5.55
C LEU A 181 5.22 -2.79 -5.70
N ILE A 182 4.30 -1.86 -6.00
CA ILE A 182 2.88 -2.18 -6.29
C ILE A 182 2.78 -3.16 -7.47
N VAL A 183 3.49 -2.88 -8.56
CA VAL A 183 3.49 -3.76 -9.75
C VAL A 183 3.97 -5.16 -9.38
N ILE A 184 5.09 -5.27 -8.63
CA ILE A 184 5.62 -6.57 -8.19
C ILE A 184 4.61 -7.31 -7.31
N LEU A 185 3.97 -6.63 -6.36
CA LEU A 185 2.98 -7.24 -5.46
C LEU A 185 1.75 -7.73 -6.23
N SER A 186 1.27 -6.94 -7.21
CA SER A 186 0.15 -7.30 -8.08
C SER A 186 0.47 -8.53 -8.92
N PHE A 187 1.68 -8.61 -9.52
CA PHE A 187 2.10 -9.81 -10.26
C PHE A 187 2.28 -11.06 -9.38
N ARG A 188 2.49 -10.87 -8.09
CA ARG A 188 2.53 -11.97 -7.11
C ARG A 188 1.15 -12.36 -6.58
N GLY A 189 0.09 -11.78 -7.11
CA GLY A 189 -1.28 -12.03 -6.67
C GLY A 189 -1.57 -11.56 -5.23
N LEU A 190 -0.72 -10.69 -4.65
CA LEU A 190 -0.95 -10.17 -3.30
C LEU A 190 -1.77 -8.89 -3.34
N ASP A 191 -2.90 -8.89 -2.66
CA ASP A 191 -3.78 -7.74 -2.55
C ASP A 191 -3.52 -6.87 -1.31
N PRO A 192 -3.99 -5.61 -1.30
CA PRO A 192 -3.87 -4.71 -0.15
C PRO A 192 -4.51 -5.25 1.13
N ASP A 193 -5.57 -6.05 1.02
CA ASP A 193 -6.26 -6.67 2.15
C ASP A 193 -5.56 -7.92 2.69
N GLY A 194 -4.43 -8.30 2.11
CA GLY A 194 -3.60 -9.43 2.53
C GLY A 194 -4.02 -10.76 1.91
N THR A 195 -5.03 -10.77 1.03
CA THR A 195 -5.38 -11.98 0.27
C THR A 195 -4.31 -12.27 -0.79
N VAL A 196 -4.12 -13.56 -1.08
CA VAL A 196 -3.18 -14.04 -2.11
C VAL A 196 -3.97 -14.88 -3.10
N HIS A 197 -4.02 -14.42 -4.34
CA HIS A 197 -4.56 -15.19 -5.47
C HIS A 197 -3.45 -16.07 -6.02
N LYS A 198 -3.64 -17.39 -5.94
CA LYS A 198 -2.80 -18.37 -6.63
C LYS A 198 -3.53 -18.75 -7.92
N ASP A 199 -2.95 -18.40 -9.05
CA ASP A 199 -3.33 -18.97 -10.34
C ASP A 199 -2.92 -20.44 -10.42
#